data_0882015c0759cdb35b8ab58e075c1cd2
#
_entry.id   0882015c0759cdb35b8ab58e075c1cd2
#
_cell.length_a   1.000
_cell.length_b   1.000
_cell.length_c   1.000
_cell.angle_alpha   90.00
_cell.angle_beta   90.00
_cell.angle_gamma   90.00
#
_symmetry.space_group_name_H-M   'P 1'
#
loop_
_entity.id
_entity.type
_entity.pdbx_description
1 polymer ?
#
loop_
_entity_poly.entity_id
_entity_poly.type
_entity_poly.pdbx_seq_one_letter_code
_entity_poly.pdbx_strand_id
1 'polypeptide(L)'
;MSINPKVETLPEQAEWHPFPLPKEDEKIDFVDGLHTLCGSGDPNIKEGLALYVYMINSSMEQRAFCNTDGDFLICAQQGNLDIKTEMGKIFLQPGEICVIQRGIRFCLNLAPDTPVARGYITEVWGSMWELPDLGPLGGHGLANPRDFLYPVAAIDDDLHVDWQIVNKTNGQLVAIQQDHSPFDLVAWHGNVVPYKYDLTKFSSQNSTSIDHTDPSIFTVLTAKSRDPLTPLADFLWFGPRWDVATNTFRLPYFHRNSASEFLACLYGQGLGRSDDFRPGGGSFEGGHTPHGGFHEGYQHGMRIHESQPEKILTGKSRSLPNSRKIANVDLDQLTIMVESSRLFLFTEYARKGCGTIETRGTDYKVWDALPDLFSANKIAQELLARIKDDKIAEKKRLAPYYFGGFSHGANTSNTEGVHAEELKQYLTSDSKANGTNGVHA
;
A
#
# COMPACT_ATOMS: atom_id res chain seq x y z
N MET A 1 -13.21 1.86 -16.75
CA MET A 1 -13.47 0.40 -16.61
C MET A 1 -14.88 -0.01 -17.02
N SER A 2 -15.89 0.83 -16.89
CA SER A 2 -17.28 0.50 -17.23
C SER A 2 -17.53 -0.01 -18.66
N ILE A 3 -16.63 0.29 -19.58
CA ILE A 3 -16.78 -0.04 -21.01
C ILE A 3 -15.95 -1.30 -21.39
N ASN A 4 -15.22 -1.89 -20.46
CA ASN A 4 -14.44 -3.07 -20.76
C ASN A 4 -15.18 -4.34 -20.33
N PRO A 5 -15.76 -5.11 -21.28
CA PRO A 5 -16.50 -6.33 -20.98
C PRO A 5 -15.62 -7.49 -20.47
N LYS A 6 -14.31 -7.30 -20.44
CA LYS A 6 -13.33 -8.33 -20.05
C LYS A 6 -12.75 -8.11 -18.66
N VAL A 7 -13.51 -7.54 -17.73
CA VAL A 7 -13.12 -7.41 -16.34
C VAL A 7 -13.75 -8.51 -15.51
N GLU A 8 -13.01 -9.03 -14.55
CA GLU A 8 -13.46 -10.14 -13.69
C GLU A 8 -13.07 -9.89 -12.24
N THR A 9 -13.82 -10.48 -11.32
CA THR A 9 -13.49 -10.51 -9.89
C THR A 9 -12.41 -11.56 -9.64
N LEU A 10 -11.43 -11.23 -8.81
CA LEU A 10 -10.53 -12.20 -8.20
C LEU A 10 -11.05 -12.49 -6.79
N PRO A 11 -11.59 -13.69 -6.53
CA PRO A 11 -12.13 -14.04 -5.22
C PRO A 11 -11.04 -14.44 -4.23
N GLU A 12 -9.81 -14.56 -4.69
CA GLU A 12 -8.66 -15.09 -3.97
C GLU A 12 -7.59 -14.01 -3.81
N GLN A 13 -6.71 -14.21 -2.85
CA GLN A 13 -5.48 -13.45 -2.76
C GLN A 13 -4.63 -13.71 -4.01
N ALA A 14 -4.08 -12.65 -4.60
CA ALA A 14 -3.25 -12.74 -5.79
C ALA A 14 -1.94 -11.97 -5.61
N GLU A 15 -0.88 -12.45 -6.22
CA GLU A 15 0.41 -11.78 -6.28
C GLU A 15 0.90 -11.69 -7.72
N TRP A 16 1.55 -10.59 -8.05
CA TRP A 16 2.23 -10.38 -9.31
C TRP A 16 3.73 -10.31 -9.09
N HIS A 17 4.47 -11.09 -9.89
CA HIS A 17 5.89 -10.84 -10.05
C HIS A 17 6.13 -9.41 -10.54
N PRO A 18 7.36 -8.90 -10.48
CA PRO A 18 7.68 -7.59 -11.05
C PRO A 18 7.16 -7.46 -12.48
N PHE A 19 6.35 -6.43 -12.73
CA PHE A 19 5.82 -6.16 -14.06
C PHE A 19 6.97 -5.95 -15.05
N PRO A 20 6.97 -6.62 -16.20
CA PRO A 20 8.10 -6.63 -17.13
C PRO A 20 8.32 -5.24 -17.73
N LEU A 21 9.59 -4.83 -17.75
CA LEU A 21 9.99 -3.60 -18.44
C LEU A 21 9.99 -3.81 -19.97
N PRO A 22 9.78 -2.74 -20.76
CA PRO A 22 9.90 -2.81 -22.20
C PRO A 22 11.29 -3.30 -22.63
N LYS A 23 11.38 -4.00 -23.76
CA LYS A 23 12.63 -4.44 -24.32
C LYS A 23 13.39 -3.25 -24.92
N GLU A 24 14.71 -3.40 -25.07
CA GLU A 24 15.56 -2.32 -25.60
C GLU A 24 15.21 -1.89 -27.03
N ASP A 25 14.68 -2.82 -27.83
CA ASP A 25 14.26 -2.57 -29.22
C ASP A 25 12.87 -1.96 -29.35
N GLU A 26 12.11 -1.86 -28.25
CA GLU A 26 10.81 -1.21 -28.19
C GLU A 26 10.97 0.27 -27.82
N LYS A 27 10.07 1.12 -28.30
CA LYS A 27 9.94 2.51 -27.85
C LYS A 27 8.55 2.71 -27.27
N ILE A 28 8.48 2.61 -25.96
CA ILE A 28 7.23 2.68 -25.19
C ILE A 28 7.28 3.92 -24.32
N ASP A 29 6.46 4.92 -24.66
CA ASP A 29 6.25 6.10 -23.84
C ASP A 29 5.16 5.87 -22.77
N PHE A 30 4.84 6.92 -22.01
CA PHE A 30 3.86 6.83 -20.93
C PHE A 30 2.46 6.42 -21.39
N VAL A 31 2.00 6.90 -22.54
CA VAL A 31 0.65 6.59 -23.04
C VAL A 31 0.53 5.12 -23.43
N ASP A 32 1.57 4.63 -24.12
CA ASP A 32 1.59 3.26 -24.65
C ASP A 32 1.99 2.24 -23.56
N GLY A 33 2.74 2.68 -22.54
CA GLY A 33 3.19 1.87 -21.41
C GLY A 33 2.24 1.88 -20.19
N LEU A 34 1.11 2.58 -20.28
CA LEU A 34 0.12 2.66 -19.19
C LEU A 34 -0.92 1.54 -19.27
N HIS A 35 -0.90 0.62 -18.33
CA HIS A 35 -1.81 -0.51 -18.28
C HIS A 35 -2.72 -0.48 -17.07
N THR A 36 -4.03 -0.58 -17.28
CA THR A 36 -5.00 -0.69 -16.19
C THR A 36 -4.95 -2.10 -15.59
N LEU A 37 -4.72 -2.18 -14.29
CA LEU A 37 -4.76 -3.44 -13.53
C LEU A 37 -6.17 -3.77 -13.08
N CYS A 38 -6.74 -2.87 -12.30
CA CYS A 38 -8.07 -3.07 -11.70
C CYS A 38 -8.75 -1.74 -11.41
N GLY A 39 -9.97 -1.80 -10.92
CA GLY A 39 -10.70 -0.65 -10.45
C GLY A 39 -12.16 -0.98 -10.15
N SER A 40 -12.89 0.04 -9.74
CA SER A 40 -14.31 -0.05 -9.43
C SER A 40 -14.99 1.28 -9.70
N GLY A 41 -16.23 1.25 -10.20
CA GLY A 41 -16.99 2.46 -10.51
C GLY A 41 -16.88 2.89 -11.97
N ASP A 42 -17.23 4.16 -12.24
CA ASP A 42 -17.34 4.70 -13.59
C ASP A 42 -16.97 6.21 -13.60
N PRO A 43 -16.03 6.63 -14.44
CA PRO A 43 -15.66 8.04 -14.55
C PRO A 43 -16.83 8.93 -14.99
N ASN A 44 -17.80 8.42 -15.78
CA ASN A 44 -18.95 9.21 -16.24
C ASN A 44 -19.87 9.63 -15.10
N ILE A 45 -20.03 8.78 -14.09
CA ILE A 45 -20.82 9.10 -12.89
C ILE A 45 -19.98 9.79 -11.80
N LYS A 46 -18.70 10.00 -12.08
CA LYS A 46 -17.73 10.60 -11.15
C LYS A 46 -17.73 9.90 -9.80
N GLU A 47 -17.61 8.60 -9.83
CA GLU A 47 -17.55 7.75 -8.64
C GLU A 47 -16.70 6.52 -8.91
N GLY A 48 -15.65 6.33 -8.14
CA GLY A 48 -14.79 5.15 -8.21
C GLY A 48 -13.32 5.47 -8.38
N LEU A 49 -12.55 4.43 -8.69
CA LEU A 49 -11.11 4.49 -8.85
C LEU A 49 -10.62 3.45 -9.85
N ALA A 50 -9.40 3.66 -10.34
CA ALA A 50 -8.66 2.65 -11.09
C ALA A 50 -7.18 2.65 -10.70
N LEU A 51 -6.58 1.47 -10.74
CA LEU A 51 -5.16 1.26 -10.52
C LEU A 51 -4.48 0.86 -11.83
N TYR A 52 -3.33 1.45 -12.05
CA TYR A 52 -2.52 1.23 -13.24
C TYR A 52 -1.08 0.90 -12.85
N VAL A 53 -0.38 0.26 -13.76
CA VAL A 53 1.07 0.19 -13.80
C VAL A 53 1.55 0.87 -15.07
N TYR A 54 2.64 1.62 -14.99
CA TYR A 54 3.34 2.10 -16.18
C TYR A 54 4.74 1.49 -16.29
N MET A 55 5.13 1.10 -17.49
CA MET A 55 6.46 0.61 -17.82
C MET A 55 6.89 1.30 -19.12
N ILE A 56 7.96 2.08 -19.04
CA ILE A 56 8.40 2.93 -20.15
C ILE A 56 9.91 2.85 -20.36
N ASN A 57 10.33 3.01 -21.60
CA ASN A 57 11.73 3.18 -22.01
C ASN A 57 11.92 4.33 -23.00
N SER A 58 10.90 5.16 -23.19
CA SER A 58 10.95 6.35 -24.05
C SER A 58 10.24 7.52 -23.38
N SER A 59 10.71 8.71 -23.64
CA SER A 59 10.06 9.97 -23.25
C SER A 59 8.91 10.29 -24.20
N MET A 60 7.95 11.10 -23.73
CA MET A 60 6.86 11.64 -24.52
C MET A 60 7.37 12.83 -25.35
N GLU A 61 7.95 12.57 -26.51
CA GLU A 61 8.44 13.60 -27.39
C GLU A 61 7.27 14.22 -28.17
N GLN A 62 7.03 15.53 -28.00
CA GLN A 62 5.93 16.26 -28.67
C GLN A 62 4.55 15.59 -28.49
N ARG A 63 4.39 14.93 -27.36
CA ARG A 63 3.18 14.24 -26.94
C ARG A 63 2.85 14.63 -25.53
N ALA A 64 1.64 15.02 -25.25
CA ALA A 64 1.17 15.33 -23.91
C ALA A 64 -0.05 14.48 -23.55
N PHE A 65 -0.24 14.27 -22.26
CA PHE A 65 -1.38 13.54 -21.72
C PHE A 65 -2.22 14.48 -20.88
N CYS A 66 -3.55 14.30 -20.94
CA CYS A 66 -4.49 15.01 -20.11
C CYS A 66 -5.55 14.02 -19.59
N ASN A 67 -5.63 13.84 -18.29
CA ASN A 67 -6.70 13.06 -17.68
C ASN A 67 -7.85 13.98 -17.30
N THR A 68 -8.99 13.89 -17.96
CA THR A 68 -10.19 14.66 -17.62
C THR A 68 -11.16 13.91 -16.72
N ASP A 69 -10.93 12.64 -16.49
CA ASP A 69 -11.81 11.76 -15.70
C ASP A 69 -11.52 11.89 -14.19
N GLY A 70 -10.25 11.88 -13.81
CA GLY A 70 -9.86 11.81 -12.42
C GLY A 70 -8.47 12.35 -12.13
N ASP A 71 -8.13 12.39 -10.85
CA ASP A 71 -6.83 12.81 -10.35
C ASP A 71 -5.89 11.58 -10.30
N PHE A 72 -4.71 11.72 -10.88
CA PHE A 72 -3.67 10.69 -10.80
C PHE A 72 -2.77 10.90 -9.60
N LEU A 73 -2.62 9.87 -8.76
CA LEU A 73 -1.52 9.73 -7.83
C LEU A 73 -0.50 8.78 -8.46
N ILE A 74 0.64 9.30 -8.88
CA ILE A 74 1.73 8.59 -9.53
C ILE A 74 2.76 8.24 -8.47
N CYS A 75 3.10 6.96 -8.31
CA CYS A 75 4.11 6.46 -7.39
C CYS A 75 5.27 5.86 -8.21
N ALA A 76 6.46 6.49 -8.14
CA ALA A 76 7.63 6.01 -8.85
C ALA A 76 8.26 4.82 -8.10
N GLN A 77 8.47 3.71 -8.82
CA GLN A 77 9.13 2.52 -8.29
C GLN A 77 10.56 2.36 -8.82
N GLN A 78 10.77 2.55 -10.11
CA GLN A 78 12.08 2.43 -10.78
C GLN A 78 12.26 3.54 -11.80
N GLY A 79 13.46 4.10 -11.86
CA GLY A 79 13.80 5.18 -12.78
C GLY A 79 13.35 6.55 -12.32
N ASN A 80 14.09 7.57 -12.68
CA ASN A 80 13.77 8.97 -12.39
C ASN A 80 12.94 9.56 -13.51
N LEU A 81 11.97 10.40 -13.17
CA LEU A 81 11.08 11.05 -14.14
C LEU A 81 11.26 12.56 -14.12
N ASP A 82 11.28 13.16 -15.29
CA ASP A 82 11.13 14.60 -15.52
C ASP A 82 9.72 14.87 -16.05
N ILE A 83 8.81 15.25 -15.13
CA ILE A 83 7.42 15.50 -15.46
C ILE A 83 7.25 16.98 -15.74
N LYS A 84 6.83 17.32 -16.96
CA LYS A 84 6.49 18.68 -17.36
C LYS A 84 4.97 18.84 -17.33
N THR A 85 4.48 19.87 -16.65
CA THR A 85 3.06 20.20 -16.56
C THR A 85 2.82 21.62 -17.02
N GLU A 86 1.58 21.99 -17.28
CA GLU A 86 1.17 23.38 -17.56
C GLU A 86 1.53 24.36 -16.42
N MET A 87 1.83 23.84 -15.23
CA MET A 87 2.18 24.61 -14.04
C MET A 87 3.67 24.56 -13.69
N GLY A 88 4.48 23.92 -14.53
CA GLY A 88 5.91 23.81 -14.35
C GLY A 88 6.39 22.35 -14.25
N LYS A 89 7.65 22.17 -13.86
CA LYS A 89 8.35 20.89 -13.88
C LYS A 89 8.41 20.24 -12.50
N ILE A 90 8.30 18.91 -12.47
CA ILE A 90 8.43 18.08 -11.29
C ILE A 90 9.43 16.98 -11.57
N PHE A 91 10.52 16.91 -10.81
CA PHE A 91 11.43 15.80 -10.84
C PHE A 91 10.96 14.77 -9.81
N LEU A 92 10.63 13.56 -10.27
CA LEU A 92 10.10 12.48 -9.43
C LEU A 92 11.08 11.31 -9.40
N GLN A 93 11.40 10.84 -8.19
CA GLN A 93 12.34 9.75 -7.95
C GLN A 93 11.63 8.52 -7.36
N PRO A 94 12.20 7.31 -7.49
CA PRO A 94 11.70 6.13 -6.80
C PRO A 94 11.51 6.37 -5.29
N GLY A 95 10.34 5.98 -4.78
CA GLY A 95 9.93 6.26 -3.39
C GLY A 95 9.30 7.64 -3.16
N GLU A 96 9.04 8.38 -4.24
CA GLU A 96 8.24 9.61 -4.19
C GLU A 96 6.88 9.39 -4.86
N ILE A 97 5.89 10.15 -4.44
CA ILE A 97 4.58 10.24 -5.10
C ILE A 97 4.37 11.62 -5.69
N CYS A 98 3.60 11.68 -6.77
CA CYS A 98 3.17 12.92 -7.41
C CYS A 98 1.68 12.86 -7.70
N VAL A 99 0.94 13.90 -7.33
CA VAL A 99 -0.47 14.04 -7.70
C VAL A 99 -0.59 15.05 -8.82
N ILE A 100 -1.20 14.62 -9.93
CA ILE A 100 -1.59 15.49 -11.05
C ILE A 100 -3.11 15.45 -11.13
N GLN A 101 -3.72 16.59 -10.89
CA GLN A 101 -5.17 16.70 -10.86
C GLN A 101 -5.74 16.66 -12.29
N ARG A 102 -7.00 16.23 -12.38
CA ARG A 102 -7.74 16.16 -13.64
C ARG A 102 -7.72 17.50 -14.39
N GLY A 103 -7.60 17.40 -15.71
CA GLY A 103 -7.60 18.55 -16.60
C GLY A 103 -6.23 19.19 -16.80
N ILE A 104 -5.21 18.82 -16.01
CA ILE A 104 -3.85 19.33 -16.19
C ILE A 104 -3.15 18.50 -17.26
N ARG A 105 -2.62 19.19 -18.28
CA ARG A 105 -1.76 18.58 -19.30
C ARG A 105 -0.35 18.35 -18.76
N PHE A 106 0.23 17.20 -19.11
CA PHE A 106 1.59 16.88 -18.71
C PHE A 106 2.28 15.97 -19.71
N CYS A 107 3.61 15.98 -19.70
CA CYS A 107 4.47 14.97 -20.28
C CYS A 107 5.19 14.24 -19.16
N LEU A 108 5.23 12.93 -19.22
CA LEU A 108 6.04 12.12 -18.33
C LEU A 108 7.25 11.62 -19.10
N ASN A 109 8.40 12.22 -18.84
CA ASN A 109 9.65 11.90 -19.51
C ASN A 109 10.60 11.15 -18.59
N LEU A 110 11.47 10.35 -19.18
CA LEU A 110 12.63 9.80 -18.51
C LEU A 110 13.62 10.93 -18.19
N ALA A 111 14.12 10.97 -16.96
CA ALA A 111 15.19 11.90 -16.62
C ALA A 111 16.50 11.50 -17.35
N PRO A 112 17.46 12.42 -17.50
CA PRO A 112 18.78 12.09 -18.03
C PRO A 112 19.37 10.86 -17.32
N ASP A 113 20.04 9.99 -18.07
CA ASP A 113 20.67 8.74 -17.58
C ASP A 113 19.70 7.70 -17.02
N THR A 114 18.42 7.83 -17.32
CA THR A 114 17.38 6.86 -16.94
C THR A 114 16.90 6.12 -18.18
N PRO A 115 17.32 4.86 -18.41
CA PRO A 115 16.94 4.13 -19.61
C PRO A 115 15.52 3.57 -19.56
N VAL A 116 15.00 3.29 -18.38
CA VAL A 116 13.68 2.70 -18.16
C VAL A 116 13.05 3.22 -16.88
N ALA A 117 11.73 3.27 -16.84
CA ALA A 117 11.01 3.56 -15.61
C ALA A 117 9.76 2.68 -15.45
N ARG A 118 9.41 2.44 -14.21
CA ARG A 118 8.21 1.71 -13.80
C ARG A 118 7.63 2.33 -12.54
N GLY A 119 6.31 2.29 -12.43
CA GLY A 119 5.62 2.70 -11.21
C GLY A 119 4.13 2.41 -11.29
N TYR A 120 3.43 2.88 -10.30
CA TYR A 120 2.00 2.63 -10.10
C TYR A 120 1.24 3.93 -10.13
N ILE A 121 0.00 3.88 -10.57
CA ILE A 121 -0.89 5.03 -10.55
C ILE A 121 -2.22 4.61 -9.94
N THR A 122 -2.71 5.44 -9.03
CA THR A 122 -4.09 5.37 -8.56
C THR A 122 -4.85 6.59 -9.06
N GLU A 123 -5.89 6.34 -9.82
CA GLU A 123 -6.82 7.36 -10.29
C GLU A 123 -8.07 7.36 -9.44
N VAL A 124 -8.56 8.52 -9.04
CA VAL A 124 -9.83 8.67 -8.31
C VAL A 124 -10.80 9.55 -9.09
N TRP A 125 -12.05 9.12 -9.20
CA TRP A 125 -13.12 9.82 -9.92
C TRP A 125 -14.10 10.48 -8.96
N GLY A 126 -14.36 11.77 -9.18
CA GLY A 126 -15.31 12.53 -8.36
C GLY A 126 -14.84 12.87 -6.94
N SER A 127 -13.59 12.59 -6.66
CA SER A 127 -12.89 12.93 -5.41
C SER A 127 -11.56 13.60 -5.73
N MET A 128 -10.79 13.92 -4.72
CA MET A 128 -9.42 14.45 -4.81
C MET A 128 -8.56 13.84 -3.72
N TRP A 129 -7.25 13.82 -3.95
CA TRP A 129 -6.29 13.41 -2.94
C TRP A 129 -6.06 14.54 -1.94
N GLU A 130 -6.24 14.25 -0.67
CA GLU A 130 -6.08 15.19 0.44
C GLU A 130 -5.42 14.51 1.65
N LEU A 131 -4.98 15.30 2.61
CA LEU A 131 -4.49 14.76 3.89
C LEU A 131 -5.66 14.12 4.65
N PRO A 132 -5.43 12.99 5.35
CA PRO A 132 -6.44 12.39 6.21
C PRO A 132 -6.88 13.34 7.31
N ASP A 133 -8.12 13.21 7.77
CA ASP A 133 -8.59 13.87 8.98
C ASP A 133 -7.72 13.41 10.17
N LEU A 134 -7.42 14.33 11.07
CA LEU A 134 -6.54 14.07 12.21
C LEU A 134 -7.10 13.01 13.19
N GLY A 135 -8.40 12.72 13.12
CA GLY A 135 -9.09 11.87 14.07
C GLY A 135 -9.27 12.52 15.45
N PRO A 136 -9.91 11.83 16.40
CA PRO A 136 -10.28 12.42 17.68
C PRO A 136 -9.09 12.79 18.59
N LEU A 137 -7.95 12.14 18.38
CA LEU A 137 -6.73 12.34 19.18
C LEU A 137 -5.60 13.03 18.40
N GLY A 138 -5.85 13.44 17.15
CA GLY A 138 -4.82 14.03 16.31
C GLY A 138 -3.73 13.06 15.87
N GLY A 139 -4.01 11.75 15.89
CA GLY A 139 -3.03 10.71 15.59
C GLY A 139 -2.89 10.35 14.10
N HIS A 140 -3.73 10.91 13.25
CA HIS A 140 -3.72 10.69 11.80
C HIS A 140 -3.15 11.91 11.06
N GLY A 141 -3.06 11.83 9.73
CA GLY A 141 -2.56 12.95 8.92
C GLY A 141 -1.08 13.24 9.15
N LEU A 142 -0.27 12.21 9.26
CA LEU A 142 1.14 12.32 9.66
C LEU A 142 2.07 12.79 8.53
N ALA A 143 1.62 12.79 7.28
CA ALA A 143 2.31 13.48 6.21
C ALA A 143 2.27 15.00 6.46
N ASN A 144 3.46 15.59 6.68
CA ASN A 144 3.52 16.99 7.04
C ASN A 144 3.30 17.88 5.80
N PRO A 145 2.36 18.85 5.82
CA PRO A 145 2.11 19.75 4.68
C PRO A 145 3.36 20.47 4.17
N ARG A 146 4.34 20.76 5.03
CA ARG A 146 5.60 21.41 4.67
C ARG A 146 6.52 20.58 3.79
N ASP A 147 6.32 19.27 3.74
CA ASP A 147 7.16 18.35 2.99
C ASP A 147 6.64 18.13 1.57
N PHE A 148 5.45 18.64 1.26
CA PHE A 148 4.91 18.63 -0.08
C PHE A 148 5.55 19.73 -0.92
N LEU A 149 6.02 19.37 -2.10
CA LEU A 149 6.64 20.28 -3.06
C LEU A 149 5.74 20.42 -4.29
N TYR A 150 5.67 21.63 -4.82
CA TYR A 150 4.93 21.97 -6.02
C TYR A 150 5.84 22.66 -7.04
N PRO A 151 5.49 22.63 -8.35
CA PRO A 151 6.34 23.20 -9.37
C PRO A 151 6.38 24.71 -9.32
N VAL A 152 7.47 25.27 -9.84
CA VAL A 152 7.56 26.69 -10.17
C VAL A 152 7.08 26.87 -11.61
N ALA A 153 6.27 27.89 -11.87
CA ALA A 153 5.73 28.17 -13.18
C ALA A 153 6.84 28.23 -14.24
N ALA A 154 6.60 27.55 -15.35
CA ALA A 154 7.49 27.52 -16.50
C ALA A 154 6.64 27.60 -17.78
N ILE A 155 7.21 28.16 -18.84
CA ILE A 155 6.58 28.31 -20.13
C ILE A 155 7.49 27.82 -21.23
N ASP A 156 6.93 27.19 -22.26
CA ASP A 156 7.62 26.92 -23.52
C ASP A 156 7.43 28.09 -24.45
N ASP A 157 8.48 28.41 -25.18
CA ASP A 157 8.47 29.39 -26.27
C ASP A 157 8.62 28.73 -27.65
N ASP A 158 8.53 27.40 -27.73
CA ASP A 158 8.54 26.63 -28.96
C ASP A 158 7.22 26.81 -29.73
N LEU A 159 7.11 27.90 -30.41
CA LEU A 159 6.05 28.21 -31.37
C LEU A 159 6.31 27.45 -32.65
N HIS A 160 5.33 26.78 -33.22
CA HIS A 160 5.38 26.08 -34.53
C HIS A 160 5.98 24.66 -34.49
N VAL A 161 5.79 23.94 -33.42
CA VAL A 161 6.10 22.52 -33.34
C VAL A 161 4.81 21.74 -33.14
N ASP A 162 4.54 20.76 -33.97
CA ASP A 162 3.35 19.93 -33.90
C ASP A 162 3.34 19.06 -32.62
N TRP A 163 2.27 19.09 -31.91
CA TRP A 163 2.04 18.31 -30.69
C TRP A 163 0.81 17.44 -30.80
N GLN A 164 0.90 16.23 -30.22
CA GLN A 164 -0.24 15.39 -30.00
C GLN A 164 -0.66 15.45 -28.53
N ILE A 165 -1.89 15.84 -28.26
CA ILE A 165 -2.46 15.81 -26.91
C ILE A 165 -3.40 14.61 -26.82
N VAL A 166 -3.06 13.64 -25.97
CA VAL A 166 -3.88 12.47 -25.70
C VAL A 166 -4.74 12.75 -24.47
N ASN A 167 -6.03 12.87 -24.68
CA ASN A 167 -7.00 13.08 -23.62
C ASN A 167 -7.61 11.75 -23.19
N LYS A 168 -7.57 11.47 -21.90
CA LYS A 168 -8.38 10.41 -21.30
C LYS A 168 -9.71 11.01 -20.84
N THR A 169 -10.78 10.64 -21.51
CA THR A 169 -12.14 11.17 -21.27
C THR A 169 -13.15 10.03 -21.32
N ASN A 170 -14.00 9.92 -20.31
CA ASN A 170 -15.00 8.86 -20.19
C ASN A 170 -14.38 7.44 -20.30
N GLY A 171 -13.17 7.25 -19.77
CA GLY A 171 -12.46 5.98 -19.86
C GLY A 171 -11.87 5.66 -21.24
N GLN A 172 -11.88 6.61 -22.18
CA GLN A 172 -11.37 6.45 -23.54
C GLN A 172 -10.20 7.40 -23.80
N LEU A 173 -9.28 6.99 -24.65
CA LEU A 173 -8.18 7.83 -25.13
C LEU A 173 -8.56 8.45 -26.47
N VAL A 174 -8.53 9.77 -26.55
CA VAL A 174 -8.80 10.56 -27.74
C VAL A 174 -7.65 11.52 -27.95
N ALA A 175 -7.00 11.46 -29.13
CA ALA A 175 -5.90 12.34 -29.47
C ALA A 175 -6.35 13.52 -30.32
N ILE A 176 -5.80 14.69 -30.03
CA ILE A 176 -5.91 15.89 -30.86
C ILE A 176 -4.51 16.36 -31.27
N GLN A 177 -4.43 17.07 -32.39
CA GLN A 177 -3.20 17.69 -32.88
C GLN A 177 -3.30 19.20 -32.70
N GLN A 178 -2.18 19.83 -32.34
CA GLN A 178 -2.02 21.28 -32.34
C GLN A 178 -0.64 21.62 -32.82
N ASP A 179 -0.48 22.82 -33.40
CA ASP A 179 0.74 23.30 -34.07
C ASP A 179 1.68 24.11 -33.15
N HIS A 180 1.52 23.97 -31.86
CA HIS A 180 2.33 24.63 -30.83
C HIS A 180 2.35 23.79 -29.54
N SER A 181 3.29 24.09 -28.63
CA SER A 181 3.40 23.41 -27.34
C SER A 181 2.15 23.62 -26.49
N PRO A 182 1.61 22.59 -25.82
CA PRO A 182 0.54 22.78 -24.82
C PRO A 182 1.03 23.44 -23.53
N PHE A 183 2.33 23.72 -23.43
CA PHE A 183 2.98 24.36 -22.27
C PHE A 183 3.42 25.79 -22.56
N ASP A 184 2.88 26.41 -23.59
CA ASP A 184 3.15 27.80 -24.01
C ASP A 184 2.31 28.84 -23.25
N LEU A 185 1.79 28.46 -22.11
CA LEU A 185 0.98 29.29 -21.25
C LEU A 185 1.50 29.29 -19.80
N VAL A 186 1.20 30.33 -19.06
CA VAL A 186 1.38 30.37 -17.61
C VAL A 186 0.04 30.01 -16.98
N ALA A 187 -0.08 28.78 -16.50
CA ALA A 187 -1.30 28.33 -15.87
C ALA A 187 -1.50 28.98 -14.48
N TRP A 188 -2.71 29.43 -14.24
CA TRP A 188 -3.11 29.86 -12.92
C TRP A 188 -3.66 28.66 -12.15
N HIS A 189 -3.06 28.36 -11.00
CA HIS A 189 -3.41 27.15 -10.26
C HIS A 189 -4.44 27.37 -9.12
N GLY A 190 -4.58 28.58 -8.57
CA GLY A 190 -5.47 28.81 -7.44
C GLY A 190 -5.17 27.83 -6.29
N ASN A 191 -6.16 26.99 -5.95
CA ASN A 191 -6.05 25.93 -4.95
C ASN A 191 -5.72 24.56 -5.56
N VAL A 192 -5.54 24.46 -6.87
CA VAL A 192 -5.28 23.21 -7.58
C VAL A 192 -3.92 23.32 -8.26
N VAL A 193 -2.95 22.56 -7.79
CA VAL A 193 -1.59 22.52 -8.32
C VAL A 193 -1.05 21.09 -8.20
N PRO A 194 -0.33 20.58 -9.19
CA PRO A 194 0.39 19.31 -9.02
C PRO A 194 1.38 19.41 -7.87
N TYR A 195 1.53 18.34 -7.12
CA TYR A 195 2.47 18.30 -6.01
C TYR A 195 3.12 16.93 -5.89
N LYS A 196 4.26 16.88 -5.21
CA LYS A 196 4.94 15.64 -4.88
C LYS A 196 5.25 15.54 -3.38
N TYR A 197 5.45 14.32 -2.92
CA TYR A 197 5.84 14.01 -1.56
C TYR A 197 6.86 12.87 -1.54
N ASP A 198 7.88 13.00 -0.71
CA ASP A 198 8.91 11.98 -0.49
C ASP A 198 8.45 11.07 0.65
N LEU A 199 8.14 9.81 0.32
CA LEU A 199 7.65 8.81 1.27
C LEU A 199 8.65 8.49 2.38
N THR A 200 9.93 8.83 2.21
CA THR A 200 10.93 8.65 3.26
C THR A 200 10.75 9.63 4.43
N LYS A 201 9.98 10.68 4.25
CA LYS A 201 9.65 11.67 5.28
C LYS A 201 8.44 11.27 6.12
N PHE A 202 7.68 10.27 5.67
CA PHE A 202 6.55 9.77 6.42
C PHE A 202 7.00 8.94 7.62
N SER A 203 6.37 9.16 8.77
CA SER A 203 6.59 8.36 9.98
C SER A 203 5.24 8.12 10.63
N SER A 204 4.80 6.87 10.61
CA SER A 204 3.55 6.49 11.24
C SER A 204 3.66 6.51 12.76
N GLN A 205 2.60 6.91 13.42
CA GLN A 205 2.48 6.82 14.87
C GLN A 205 2.44 5.35 15.30
N ASN A 206 3.01 5.03 16.46
CA ASN A 206 3.02 3.68 17.07
C ASN A 206 3.68 2.59 16.20
N SER A 207 4.33 2.93 15.09
CA SER A 207 4.98 1.93 14.22
C SER A 207 6.17 1.22 14.88
N THR A 208 6.73 1.80 15.92
CA THR A 208 7.86 1.26 16.67
C THR A 208 7.49 0.85 18.10
N SER A 209 6.22 0.97 18.49
CA SER A 209 5.73 0.59 19.81
C SER A 209 5.31 -0.88 19.86
N ILE A 210 5.08 -1.36 21.06
CA ILE A 210 4.50 -2.69 21.29
C ILE A 210 2.97 -2.70 21.26
N ASP A 211 2.37 -1.55 20.97
CA ASP A 211 0.93 -1.39 20.92
C ASP A 211 0.32 -2.01 19.67
N HIS A 212 -0.96 -2.30 19.74
CA HIS A 212 -1.76 -2.62 18.58
C HIS A 212 -1.80 -1.43 17.62
N THR A 213 -1.58 -1.71 16.33
CA THR A 213 -1.51 -0.68 15.30
C THR A 213 -2.80 -0.66 14.49
N ASP A 214 -3.47 0.48 14.45
CA ASP A 214 -4.57 0.73 13.52
C ASP A 214 -3.97 1.04 12.14
N PRO A 215 -4.37 0.34 11.05
CA PRO A 215 -3.86 0.60 9.70
C PRO A 215 -4.00 2.05 9.24
N SER A 216 -5.01 2.78 9.69
CA SER A 216 -5.23 4.19 9.31
C SER A 216 -4.07 5.12 9.66
N ILE A 217 -3.22 4.76 10.61
CA ILE A 217 -2.02 5.55 10.93
C ILE A 217 -0.96 5.52 9.82
N PHE A 218 -1.06 4.60 8.87
CA PHE A 218 -0.18 4.51 7.72
C PHE A 218 -0.67 5.32 6.52
N THR A 219 -1.81 5.97 6.60
CA THR A 219 -2.40 6.74 5.50
C THR A 219 -1.62 8.02 5.27
N VAL A 220 -1.04 8.15 4.09
CA VAL A 220 -0.33 9.35 3.62
C VAL A 220 -1.32 10.36 3.05
N LEU A 221 -2.16 9.90 2.14
CA LEU A 221 -3.23 10.67 1.49
C LEU A 221 -4.50 9.82 1.43
N THR A 222 -5.64 10.50 1.49
CA THR A 222 -6.96 9.89 1.34
C THR A 222 -7.73 10.54 0.20
N ALA A 223 -8.64 9.80 -0.40
CA ALA A 223 -9.67 10.31 -1.28
C ALA A 223 -11.03 9.92 -0.70
N LYS A 224 -11.84 10.91 -0.33
CA LYS A 224 -13.14 10.68 0.31
C LYS A 224 -14.16 10.15 -0.68
N SER A 225 -14.96 9.20 -0.25
CA SER A 225 -16.13 8.76 -1.02
C SER A 225 -17.34 9.67 -0.73
N ARG A 226 -18.42 9.46 -1.48
CA ARG A 226 -19.69 10.12 -1.17
C ARG A 226 -20.32 9.59 0.12
N ASP A 227 -19.97 8.38 0.52
CA ASP A 227 -20.28 7.85 1.84
C ASP A 227 -19.27 8.42 2.84
N PRO A 228 -19.68 9.27 3.79
CA PRO A 228 -18.76 9.92 4.70
C PRO A 228 -18.06 8.98 5.70
N LEU A 229 -18.51 7.73 5.79
CA LEU A 229 -17.96 6.75 6.73
C LEU A 229 -16.86 5.87 6.14
N THR A 230 -16.65 5.93 4.82
CA THR A 230 -15.67 5.07 4.15
C THR A 230 -14.84 5.85 3.14
N PRO A 231 -13.53 5.64 3.04
CA PRO A 231 -12.71 6.24 2.00
C PRO A 231 -13.05 5.62 0.64
N LEU A 232 -12.96 6.43 -0.42
CA LEU A 232 -12.91 5.92 -1.79
C LEU A 232 -11.58 5.20 -2.02
N ALA A 233 -10.50 5.84 -1.58
CA ALA A 233 -9.17 5.26 -1.59
C ALA A 233 -8.30 5.90 -0.49
N ASP A 234 -7.57 5.06 0.23
CA ASP A 234 -6.46 5.46 1.08
C ASP A 234 -5.15 5.01 0.46
N PHE A 235 -4.17 5.90 0.43
CA PHE A 235 -2.80 5.58 0.02
C PHE A 235 -1.94 5.44 1.26
N LEU A 236 -1.49 4.21 1.55
CA LEU A 236 -0.80 3.85 2.78
C LEU A 236 0.68 3.57 2.51
N TRP A 237 1.48 3.83 3.53
CA TRP A 237 2.92 3.64 3.58
C TRP A 237 3.29 2.50 4.53
N PHE A 238 4.10 1.57 4.05
CA PHE A 238 4.67 0.50 4.85
C PHE A 238 6.19 0.48 4.67
N GLY A 239 6.84 1.40 5.37
CA GLY A 239 8.30 1.49 5.46
C GLY A 239 8.85 0.72 6.66
N PRO A 240 10.12 0.93 7.01
CA PRO A 240 10.77 0.29 8.15
C PRO A 240 10.02 0.56 9.45
N ARG A 241 9.59 -0.50 10.11
CA ARG A 241 8.83 -0.46 11.37
C ARG A 241 8.83 -1.82 12.06
N TRP A 242 8.29 -1.86 13.27
CA TRP A 242 7.95 -3.11 13.94
C TRP A 242 6.62 -3.65 13.41
N ASP A 243 6.64 -4.77 12.70
CA ASP A 243 5.42 -5.39 12.19
C ASP A 243 4.70 -6.18 13.27
N VAL A 244 5.44 -6.87 14.12
CA VAL A 244 4.90 -7.73 15.17
C VAL A 244 5.40 -7.26 16.51
N ALA A 245 4.53 -7.12 17.49
CA ALA A 245 4.90 -6.86 18.88
C ALA A 245 4.71 -8.10 19.73
N THR A 246 5.60 -8.26 20.69
CA THR A 246 5.53 -9.35 21.66
C THR A 246 4.20 -9.31 22.42
N ASN A 247 3.54 -10.46 22.51
CA ASN A 247 2.27 -10.63 23.21
C ASN A 247 1.08 -9.80 22.68
N THR A 248 1.13 -9.41 21.39
CA THR A 248 0.02 -8.72 20.74
C THR A 248 -0.37 -9.44 19.46
N PHE A 249 -1.62 -9.28 19.04
CA PHE A 249 -2.10 -9.67 17.73
C PHE A 249 -2.05 -8.46 16.80
N ARG A 250 -0.85 -8.09 16.35
CA ARG A 250 -0.69 -7.00 15.39
C ARG A 250 -0.95 -7.49 13.98
N LEU A 251 -1.49 -6.62 13.17
CA LEU A 251 -1.45 -6.81 11.73
C LEU A 251 0.03 -6.94 11.29
N PRO A 252 0.36 -7.86 10.40
CA PRO A 252 -0.52 -8.62 9.52
C PRO A 252 -0.92 -10.01 10.03
N TYR A 253 -1.38 -10.18 11.25
CA TYR A 253 -2.02 -11.44 11.64
C TYR A 253 -3.21 -11.71 10.73
N PHE A 254 -3.61 -12.99 10.65
CA PHE A 254 -4.68 -13.39 9.76
C PHE A 254 -6.01 -12.75 10.16
N HIS A 255 -6.61 -12.02 9.25
CA HIS A 255 -7.81 -11.22 9.47
C HIS A 255 -8.65 -11.09 8.20
N ARG A 256 -9.76 -10.41 8.31
CA ARG A 256 -10.61 -10.05 7.18
C ARG A 256 -11.29 -8.71 7.49
N ASN A 257 -11.40 -7.88 6.48
CA ASN A 257 -12.08 -6.59 6.54
C ASN A 257 -12.99 -6.40 5.31
N SER A 258 -13.63 -5.25 5.20
CA SER A 258 -14.51 -4.92 4.07
C SER A 258 -13.77 -4.24 2.91
N ALA A 259 -12.52 -3.88 3.08
CA ALA A 259 -11.74 -3.20 2.06
C ALA A 259 -11.13 -4.16 1.04
N SER A 260 -10.94 -3.68 -0.18
CA SER A 260 -10.02 -4.25 -1.16
C SER A 260 -8.67 -3.56 -1.03
N GLU A 261 -7.60 -4.34 -0.97
CA GLU A 261 -6.25 -3.88 -0.74
C GLU A 261 -5.35 -4.27 -1.90
N PHE A 262 -4.70 -3.30 -2.52
CA PHE A 262 -3.67 -3.54 -3.52
C PHE A 262 -2.34 -3.03 -3.00
N LEU A 263 -1.39 -3.94 -2.81
CA LEU A 263 -0.05 -3.61 -2.36
C LEU A 263 0.93 -3.57 -3.53
N ALA A 264 1.90 -2.67 -3.46
CA ALA A 264 2.99 -2.60 -4.43
C ALA A 264 4.33 -2.49 -3.69
N CYS A 265 5.26 -3.37 -4.04
CA CYS A 265 6.61 -3.33 -3.50
C CYS A 265 7.45 -2.32 -4.29
N LEU A 266 7.93 -1.26 -3.62
CA LEU A 266 8.78 -0.27 -4.25
C LEU A 266 10.25 -0.67 -4.18
N TYR A 267 10.72 -1.10 -3.01
CA TYR A 267 12.07 -1.63 -2.82
C TYR A 267 12.11 -2.52 -1.55
N GLY A 268 13.17 -3.32 -1.45
CA GLY A 268 13.32 -4.30 -0.37
C GLY A 268 12.47 -5.55 -0.56
N GLN A 269 12.10 -6.18 0.53
CA GLN A 269 11.23 -7.36 0.56
C GLN A 269 10.07 -7.09 1.49
N GLY A 270 8.85 -7.19 0.99
CA GLY A 270 7.64 -7.06 1.81
C GLY A 270 7.54 -8.21 2.81
N LEU A 271 7.36 -7.89 4.10
CA LEU A 271 7.11 -8.88 5.12
C LEU A 271 5.68 -9.47 4.95
N GLY A 272 5.55 -10.74 5.21
CA GLY A 272 4.26 -11.42 5.16
C GLY A 272 3.74 -11.76 3.76
N ARG A 273 4.58 -11.64 2.74
CA ARG A 273 4.30 -12.06 1.37
C ARG A 273 5.32 -13.11 0.93
N SER A 274 5.06 -13.73 -0.22
CA SER A 274 5.98 -14.70 -0.77
C SER A 274 7.33 -14.09 -1.16
N ASP A 275 8.33 -14.97 -1.41
CA ASP A 275 9.62 -14.55 -1.94
C ASP A 275 9.54 -13.92 -3.35
N ASP A 276 8.41 -14.09 -4.02
CA ASP A 276 8.14 -13.56 -5.36
C ASP A 276 7.56 -12.13 -5.33
N PHE A 277 7.07 -11.68 -4.18
CA PHE A 277 6.67 -10.29 -3.97
C PHE A 277 7.91 -9.39 -3.85
N ARG A 278 8.41 -8.97 -5.02
CA ARG A 278 9.65 -8.21 -5.20
C ARG A 278 9.38 -6.78 -5.69
N PRO A 279 10.39 -5.90 -5.64
CA PRO A 279 10.26 -4.54 -6.18
C PRO A 279 9.75 -4.52 -7.61
N GLY A 280 8.65 -3.81 -7.81
CA GLY A 280 7.93 -3.75 -9.08
C GLY A 280 6.83 -4.78 -9.25
N GLY A 281 6.61 -5.64 -8.25
CA GLY A 281 5.47 -6.56 -8.17
C GLY A 281 4.31 -5.97 -7.36
N GLY A 282 3.23 -6.72 -7.30
CA GLY A 282 2.02 -6.35 -6.57
C GLY A 282 1.41 -7.52 -5.81
N SER A 283 0.51 -7.22 -4.89
CA SER A 283 -0.33 -8.20 -4.20
C SER A 283 -1.74 -7.62 -4.04
N PHE A 284 -2.72 -8.48 -3.99
CA PHE A 284 -4.13 -8.11 -3.85
C PHE A 284 -4.83 -8.99 -2.84
N GLU A 285 -5.57 -8.33 -1.96
CA GLU A 285 -6.52 -8.93 -1.04
C GLU A 285 -7.93 -8.38 -1.32
N GLY A 286 -8.84 -9.28 -1.69
CA GLY A 286 -10.23 -8.90 -1.96
C GLY A 286 -11.00 -8.55 -0.69
N GLY A 287 -11.89 -7.57 -0.77
CA GLY A 287 -12.79 -7.25 0.33
C GLY A 287 -13.53 -8.50 0.85
N HIS A 288 -13.57 -8.65 2.17
CA HIS A 288 -14.13 -9.80 2.88
C HIS A 288 -13.35 -11.12 2.72
N THR A 289 -12.25 -11.14 1.99
CA THR A 289 -11.39 -12.32 1.86
C THR A 289 -10.45 -12.39 3.06
N PRO A 290 -10.35 -13.56 3.76
CA PRO A 290 -9.37 -13.73 4.81
C PRO A 290 -7.95 -13.63 4.26
N HIS A 291 -7.11 -12.84 4.89
CA HIS A 291 -5.73 -12.60 4.49
C HIS A 291 -4.85 -12.21 5.68
N GLY A 292 -3.55 -12.21 5.47
CA GLY A 292 -2.56 -11.86 6.50
C GLY A 292 -1.16 -12.22 6.09
N GLY A 293 -0.23 -12.04 7.02
CA GLY A 293 1.15 -12.44 6.85
C GLY A 293 1.31 -13.96 6.83
N PHE A 294 2.28 -14.44 6.08
CA PHE A 294 2.64 -15.84 6.09
C PHE A 294 3.24 -16.23 7.44
N HIS A 295 3.06 -17.47 7.79
CA HIS A 295 3.55 -18.06 9.04
C HIS A 295 5.03 -17.76 9.31
N GLU A 296 5.87 -17.98 8.33
CA GLU A 296 7.32 -17.76 8.45
C GLU A 296 7.64 -16.30 8.76
N GLY A 297 6.95 -15.36 8.10
CA GLY A 297 7.10 -13.93 8.35
C GLY A 297 6.69 -13.55 9.78
N TYR A 298 5.56 -14.09 10.26
CA TYR A 298 5.11 -13.89 11.63
C TYR A 298 6.10 -14.45 12.65
N GLN A 299 6.55 -15.71 12.45
CA GLN A 299 7.54 -16.32 13.34
C GLN A 299 8.87 -15.60 13.32
N HIS A 300 9.30 -15.11 12.15
CA HIS A 300 10.51 -14.33 12.02
C HIS A 300 10.41 -13.03 12.80
N GLY A 301 9.32 -12.27 12.62
CA GLY A 301 9.04 -11.04 13.34
C GLY A 301 9.03 -11.22 14.86
N MET A 302 8.39 -12.28 15.35
CA MET A 302 8.36 -12.61 16.79
C MET A 302 9.75 -12.91 17.35
N ARG A 303 10.59 -13.64 16.62
CA ARG A 303 11.96 -13.98 17.06
C ARG A 303 12.92 -12.80 17.07
N ILE A 304 12.81 -11.92 16.06
CA ILE A 304 13.67 -10.75 15.95
C ILE A 304 13.37 -9.79 17.10
N HIS A 305 12.13 -9.61 17.46
CA HIS A 305 11.72 -8.74 18.55
C HIS A 305 12.34 -9.13 19.90
N GLU A 306 12.55 -10.42 20.12
CA GLU A 306 13.12 -10.92 21.38
C GLU A 306 14.66 -10.77 21.45
N SER A 307 15.35 -10.83 20.31
CA SER A 307 16.80 -10.99 20.30
C SER A 307 17.61 -9.77 19.86
N GLN A 308 17.14 -8.94 18.93
CA GLN A 308 17.94 -7.86 18.36
C GLN A 308 17.07 -6.77 17.70
N PRO A 309 16.50 -5.84 18.49
CA PRO A 309 15.66 -4.77 17.97
C PRO A 309 16.33 -3.92 16.87
N GLU A 310 17.62 -3.68 17.00
CA GLU A 310 18.39 -2.87 16.05
C GLU A 310 18.54 -3.51 14.66
N LYS A 311 18.40 -4.82 14.53
CA LYS A 311 18.57 -5.52 13.24
C LYS A 311 17.33 -5.50 12.37
N ILE A 312 16.16 -5.18 12.91
CA ILE A 312 14.94 -5.01 12.13
C ILE A 312 14.98 -3.70 11.34
N LEU A 313 15.55 -2.66 11.95
CA LEU A 313 15.76 -1.37 11.29
C LEU A 313 16.88 -1.42 10.24
N THR A 314 17.71 -2.44 10.31
CA THR A 314 18.89 -2.62 9.45
C THR A 314 18.82 -3.89 8.62
N GLY A 315 17.66 -4.32 8.12
CA GLY A 315 17.56 -5.52 7.27
C GLY A 315 18.84 -5.73 6.42
N LYS A 316 19.25 -6.94 6.12
CA LYS A 316 20.46 -7.18 5.33
C LYS A 316 20.31 -6.52 3.96
N SER A 317 20.87 -5.33 3.81
CA SER A 317 20.99 -4.60 2.55
C SER A 317 21.58 -5.53 1.49
N ARG A 318 20.76 -5.96 0.56
CA ARG A 318 21.26 -6.21 -0.78
C ARG A 318 21.25 -4.85 -1.45
N SER A 319 22.41 -4.24 -1.54
CA SER A 319 22.62 -2.94 -2.17
C SER A 319 21.92 -2.88 -3.52
N LEU A 320 20.80 -2.16 -3.56
CA LEU A 320 20.27 -1.68 -4.83
C LEU A 320 21.25 -0.63 -5.35
N PRO A 321 21.57 -0.62 -6.65
CA PRO A 321 22.60 0.24 -7.23
C PRO A 321 22.38 1.74 -7.06
N ASN A 322 21.24 2.20 -6.59
CA ASN A 322 20.88 3.61 -6.40
C ASN A 322 20.08 3.90 -5.12
N SER A 323 20.27 3.11 -4.05
CA SER A 323 19.60 3.43 -2.79
C SER A 323 20.12 4.75 -2.23
N ARG A 324 19.26 5.73 -2.03
CA ARG A 324 19.55 6.92 -1.24
C ARG A 324 19.99 6.49 0.16
N LYS A 325 21.22 6.72 0.52
CA LYS A 325 21.64 6.70 1.91
C LYS A 325 21.08 7.95 2.59
N ILE A 326 19.97 7.80 3.26
CA ILE A 326 19.54 8.79 4.24
C ILE A 326 20.31 8.50 5.51
N ALA A 327 20.92 9.53 6.09
CA ALA A 327 21.85 9.47 7.21
C ALA A 327 21.53 8.33 8.19
N ASN A 328 22.30 7.24 8.10
CA ASN A 328 22.30 6.09 9.01
C ASN A 328 21.04 5.21 9.12
N VAL A 329 20.05 5.35 8.24
CA VAL A 329 18.94 4.43 8.13
C VAL A 329 18.98 3.83 6.73
N ASP A 330 19.43 2.60 6.60
CA ASP A 330 19.20 1.83 5.37
C ASP A 330 17.69 1.60 5.26
N LEU A 331 17.05 2.31 4.35
CA LEU A 331 15.64 2.06 3.99
C LEU A 331 15.59 0.78 3.15
N ASP A 332 15.68 -0.36 3.81
CA ASP A 332 15.76 -1.65 3.14
C ASP A 332 14.40 -2.13 2.60
N GLN A 333 13.32 -1.43 2.94
CA GLN A 333 11.97 -1.83 2.54
C GLN A 333 11.03 -0.64 2.44
N LEU A 334 10.27 -0.58 1.35
CA LEU A 334 9.09 0.24 1.22
C LEU A 334 8.04 -0.46 0.37
N THR A 335 6.91 -0.72 0.94
CA THR A 335 5.70 -1.18 0.29
C THR A 335 4.64 -0.09 0.45
N ILE A 336 3.85 0.13 -0.57
CA ILE A 336 2.66 0.97 -0.51
C ILE A 336 1.42 0.10 -0.62
N MET A 337 0.31 0.59 -0.11
CA MET A 337 -0.99 -0.04 -0.27
C MET A 337 -2.01 1.00 -0.70
N VAL A 338 -2.89 0.59 -1.60
CA VAL A 338 -4.13 1.31 -1.91
C VAL A 338 -5.27 0.50 -1.35
N GLU A 339 -5.91 1.03 -0.33
CA GLU A 339 -7.07 0.46 0.32
C GLU A 339 -8.33 1.18 -0.12
N SER A 340 -9.39 0.44 -0.40
CA SER A 340 -10.65 1.00 -0.87
C SER A 340 -11.85 0.23 -0.33
N SER A 341 -12.89 0.95 0.03
CA SER A 341 -14.22 0.36 0.33
C SER A 341 -14.90 -0.28 -0.89
N ARG A 342 -14.30 -0.15 -2.09
CA ARG A 342 -14.86 -0.67 -3.33
C ARG A 342 -14.28 -2.06 -3.67
N LEU A 343 -15.09 -2.96 -4.17
CA LEU A 343 -14.63 -4.25 -4.67
C LEU A 343 -14.02 -4.08 -6.07
N PHE A 344 -12.79 -4.56 -6.26
CA PHE A 344 -12.05 -4.38 -7.51
C PHE A 344 -12.43 -5.42 -8.56
N LEU A 345 -12.52 -4.96 -9.79
CA LEU A 345 -12.59 -5.78 -10.99
C LEU A 345 -11.26 -5.68 -11.73
N PHE A 346 -10.70 -6.82 -12.12
CA PHE A 346 -9.40 -6.94 -12.78
C PHE A 346 -9.53 -7.04 -14.29
N THR A 347 -8.66 -6.34 -14.99
CA THR A 347 -8.59 -6.40 -16.45
C THR A 347 -7.98 -7.72 -16.93
N GLU A 348 -8.18 -8.04 -18.21
CA GLU A 348 -7.51 -9.19 -18.84
C GLU A 348 -5.99 -9.05 -18.83
N TYR A 349 -5.48 -7.81 -18.93
CA TYR A 349 -4.04 -7.54 -18.80
C TYR A 349 -3.50 -8.00 -17.44
N ALA A 350 -4.11 -7.58 -16.35
CA ALA A 350 -3.66 -7.96 -15.01
C ALA A 350 -3.73 -9.48 -14.76
N ARG A 351 -4.71 -10.16 -15.38
CA ARG A 351 -4.96 -11.58 -15.17
C ARG A 351 -4.14 -12.50 -16.07
N LYS A 352 -3.83 -12.06 -17.28
CA LYS A 352 -3.20 -12.90 -18.31
C LYS A 352 -2.13 -12.16 -19.12
N GLY A 353 -2.34 -10.88 -19.40
CA GLY A 353 -1.53 -10.13 -20.34
C GLY A 353 -0.15 -9.76 -19.84
N CYS A 354 0.01 -9.60 -18.52
CA CYS A 354 1.31 -9.35 -17.91
C CYS A 354 2.15 -10.62 -17.68
N GLY A 355 1.55 -11.82 -17.79
CA GLY A 355 2.23 -13.10 -17.64
C GLY A 355 2.80 -13.39 -16.24
N THR A 356 2.41 -12.63 -15.23
CA THR A 356 3.12 -12.60 -13.95
C THR A 356 2.23 -12.81 -12.72
N ILE A 357 0.96 -13.15 -12.91
CA ILE A 357 0.03 -13.38 -11.81
C ILE A 357 0.20 -14.77 -11.21
N GLU A 358 0.27 -14.84 -9.90
CA GLU A 358 0.08 -16.06 -9.13
C GLU A 358 -1.15 -15.92 -8.24
N THR A 359 -2.07 -16.88 -8.36
CA THR A 359 -3.19 -16.99 -7.42
C THR A 359 -2.83 -18.01 -6.36
N ARG A 360 -2.70 -17.55 -5.12
CA ARG A 360 -2.26 -18.41 -4.01
C ARG A 360 -3.39 -18.95 -3.16
N GLY A 361 -4.61 -18.57 -3.46
CA GLY A 361 -5.79 -19.07 -2.74
C GLY A 361 -5.99 -20.58 -2.79
N THR A 362 -5.24 -21.27 -3.64
CA THR A 362 -5.26 -22.74 -3.77
C THR A 362 -4.06 -23.43 -3.11
N ASP A 363 -3.03 -22.71 -2.66
CA ASP A 363 -1.94 -23.34 -1.91
C ASP A 363 -2.28 -23.40 -0.42
N TYR A 364 -3.16 -24.35 -0.10
CA TYR A 364 -3.59 -24.62 1.28
C TYR A 364 -2.44 -24.95 2.26
N LYS A 365 -1.24 -25.26 1.77
CA LYS A 365 -0.09 -25.53 2.63
C LYS A 365 0.36 -24.32 3.44
N VAL A 366 0.15 -23.12 2.91
CA VAL A 366 0.40 -21.87 3.66
C VAL A 366 -0.58 -21.75 4.84
N TRP A 367 -1.77 -22.33 4.72
CA TRP A 367 -2.83 -22.32 5.72
C TRP A 367 -2.76 -23.48 6.69
N ASP A 368 -2.27 -24.63 6.27
CA ASP A 368 -2.20 -25.85 7.08
C ASP A 368 -1.34 -25.67 8.34
N ALA A 369 -0.36 -24.77 8.29
CA ALA A 369 0.48 -24.45 9.43
C ALA A 369 -0.16 -23.45 10.42
N LEU A 370 -1.18 -22.68 10.01
CA LEU A 370 -1.81 -21.65 10.84
C LEU A 370 -2.60 -22.22 12.02
N PRO A 371 -3.41 -23.29 11.90
CA PRO A 371 -4.15 -23.86 13.02
C PRO A 371 -3.26 -24.30 14.19
N ASP A 372 -2.08 -24.83 13.91
CA ASP A 372 -1.14 -25.26 14.94
C ASP A 372 -0.47 -24.12 15.68
N LEU A 373 -0.40 -22.95 15.04
CA LEU A 373 0.22 -21.76 15.61
C LEU A 373 -0.74 -20.90 16.39
N PHE A 374 -1.97 -20.79 15.92
CA PHE A 374 -3.04 -20.05 16.56
C PHE A 374 -3.90 -20.93 17.46
N SER A 375 -3.39 -22.04 17.96
CA SER A 375 -4.05 -22.76 19.04
C SER A 375 -4.16 -21.83 20.25
N ALA A 376 -5.38 -21.43 20.60
CA ALA A 376 -5.65 -20.61 21.77
C ALA A 376 -5.04 -21.23 23.03
N ASN A 377 -5.03 -22.57 23.13
CA ASN A 377 -4.41 -23.31 24.21
C ASN A 377 -2.89 -23.15 24.25
N LYS A 378 -2.22 -23.19 23.11
CA LYS A 378 -0.76 -23.02 23.04
C LYS A 378 -0.35 -21.59 23.41
N ILE A 379 -1.05 -20.59 22.88
CA ILE A 379 -0.83 -19.18 23.22
C ILE A 379 -1.11 -18.93 24.71
N ALA A 380 -2.20 -19.48 25.25
CA ALA A 380 -2.52 -19.35 26.66
C ALA A 380 -1.48 -20.02 27.56
N GLN A 381 -0.94 -21.18 27.18
CA GLN A 381 0.14 -21.85 27.89
C GLN A 381 1.45 -21.07 27.86
N GLU A 382 1.81 -20.50 26.71
CA GLU A 382 2.99 -19.64 26.56
C GLU A 382 2.84 -18.36 27.38
N LEU A 383 1.67 -17.72 27.35
CA LEU A 383 1.36 -16.55 28.19
C LEU A 383 1.44 -16.89 29.67
N LEU A 384 0.86 -18.03 30.09
CA LEU A 384 0.91 -18.49 31.48
C LEU A 384 2.34 -18.85 31.92
N ALA A 385 3.15 -19.44 31.05
CA ALA A 385 4.57 -19.72 31.33
C ALA A 385 5.38 -18.42 31.52
N ARG A 386 5.14 -17.41 30.70
CA ARG A 386 5.77 -16.08 30.81
C ARG A 386 5.29 -15.31 32.05
N ILE A 387 4.02 -15.50 32.46
CA ILE A 387 3.48 -14.88 33.68
C ILE A 387 4.12 -15.46 34.95
N LYS A 388 4.71 -16.66 34.90
CA LYS A 388 5.39 -17.28 36.03
C LYS A 388 6.83 -16.81 36.23
N ASP A 389 7.38 -16.05 35.30
CA ASP A 389 8.75 -15.51 35.43
C ASP A 389 8.72 -14.25 36.32
N ASP A 390 9.43 -14.27 37.45
CA ASP A 390 9.42 -13.20 38.46
C ASP A 390 9.93 -11.86 37.95
N LYS A 391 10.73 -11.82 36.88
CA LYS A 391 11.11 -10.59 36.19
C LYS A 391 9.95 -9.89 35.47
N ILE A 392 8.84 -10.61 35.25
CA ILE A 392 7.62 -10.09 34.64
C ILE A 392 6.64 -9.60 35.74
N ALA A 393 6.85 -9.93 37.00
CA ALA A 393 5.96 -9.53 38.08
C ALA A 393 5.78 -8.01 38.21
N GLU A 394 6.83 -7.24 37.91
CA GLU A 394 6.77 -5.77 37.88
C GLU A 394 5.98 -5.26 36.67
N LYS A 395 6.06 -5.93 35.52
CA LYS A 395 5.24 -5.64 34.34
C LYS A 395 3.77 -6.05 34.53
N LYS A 396 3.47 -7.01 35.43
CA LYS A 396 2.08 -7.39 35.74
C LYS A 396 1.26 -6.23 36.32
N ARG A 397 1.88 -5.34 37.06
CA ARG A 397 1.21 -4.17 37.63
C ARG A 397 0.74 -3.19 36.56
N LEU A 398 1.38 -3.19 35.41
CA LEU A 398 1.06 -2.34 34.26
C LEU A 398 0.24 -3.07 33.18
N ALA A 399 0.13 -4.40 33.25
CA ALA A 399 -0.61 -5.21 32.28
C ALA A 399 -2.08 -4.76 32.07
N PRO A 400 -2.85 -4.35 33.10
CA PRO A 400 -4.20 -3.84 32.91
C PRO A 400 -4.28 -2.59 32.04
N TYR A 401 -3.20 -1.82 31.95
CA TYR A 401 -3.13 -0.60 31.15
C TYR A 401 -2.70 -0.84 29.70
N TYR A 402 -2.00 -1.96 29.45
CA TYR A 402 -1.47 -2.30 28.12
C TYR A 402 -2.30 -3.34 27.38
N PHE A 403 -3.09 -4.13 28.10
CA PHE A 403 -4.01 -5.12 27.53
C PHE A 403 -5.46 -4.60 27.56
N GLY A 404 -5.66 -3.40 27.02
CA GLY A 404 -6.96 -2.74 26.96
C GLY A 404 -7.98 -3.51 26.13
N GLY A 405 -8.66 -4.46 26.72
CA GLY A 405 -9.76 -5.18 26.07
C GLY A 405 -10.64 -5.97 27.03
N PHE A 406 -10.18 -6.21 28.25
CA PHE A 406 -10.89 -7.10 29.20
C PHE A 406 -11.22 -6.46 30.57
N SER A 407 -11.20 -5.14 30.68
CA SER A 407 -11.62 -4.48 31.91
C SER A 407 -12.83 -3.60 31.69
N HIS A 408 -14.01 -4.17 31.64
CA HIS A 408 -15.21 -3.44 32.04
C HIS A 408 -15.50 -3.73 33.50
N GLY A 409 -15.10 -2.78 34.33
CA GLY A 409 -15.77 -2.48 35.60
C GLY A 409 -15.69 -3.55 36.69
N ALA A 410 -14.49 -3.85 37.19
CA ALA A 410 -14.39 -4.50 38.49
C ALA A 410 -13.29 -3.87 39.33
N ASN A 411 -13.63 -3.59 40.56
CA ASN A 411 -12.76 -3.10 41.64
C ASN A 411 -11.44 -3.90 41.70
N THR A 412 -10.33 -3.22 41.62
CA THR A 412 -8.97 -3.73 41.43
C THR A 412 -8.39 -4.56 42.57
N SER A 413 -9.15 -4.92 43.59
CA SER A 413 -8.64 -5.66 44.73
C SER A 413 -8.82 -7.19 44.69
N ASN A 414 -9.52 -7.75 43.69
CA ASN A 414 -9.79 -9.20 43.63
C ASN A 414 -9.66 -9.88 42.26
N THR A 415 -9.08 -9.25 41.24
CA THR A 415 -9.08 -9.79 39.88
C THR A 415 -7.90 -10.70 39.56
N GLU A 416 -6.86 -10.75 40.35
CA GLU A 416 -5.68 -11.61 40.08
C GLU A 416 -5.97 -13.12 40.18
N GLY A 417 -7.00 -13.52 40.96
CA GLY A 417 -7.37 -14.91 41.09
C GLY A 417 -8.40 -15.42 40.06
N VAL A 418 -9.30 -14.54 39.63
CA VAL A 418 -10.48 -14.94 38.82
C VAL A 418 -10.05 -15.25 37.38
N HIS A 419 -9.22 -14.44 36.74
CA HIS A 419 -8.79 -14.68 35.36
C HIS A 419 -7.85 -15.88 35.25
N ALA A 420 -7.02 -16.15 36.23
CA ALA A 420 -6.15 -17.33 36.20
C ALA A 420 -6.96 -18.61 36.45
N GLU A 421 -8.00 -18.55 37.23
CA GLU A 421 -8.92 -19.69 37.47
C GLU A 421 -9.86 -19.92 36.29
N GLU A 422 -10.41 -18.88 35.67
CA GLU A 422 -11.22 -18.99 34.46
C GLU A 422 -10.39 -19.53 33.28
N LEU A 423 -9.16 -19.06 33.08
CA LEU A 423 -8.23 -19.61 32.07
C LEU A 423 -7.89 -21.08 32.35
N LYS A 424 -7.70 -21.46 33.64
CA LYS A 424 -7.50 -22.85 33.99
C LYS A 424 -8.73 -23.71 33.73
N GLN A 425 -9.94 -23.21 34.01
CA GLN A 425 -11.17 -23.90 33.70
C GLN A 425 -11.38 -24.09 32.21
N TYR A 426 -11.07 -23.06 31.39
CA TYR A 426 -11.14 -23.15 29.96
C TYR A 426 -10.14 -24.18 29.38
N LEU A 427 -8.91 -24.17 29.86
CA LEU A 427 -7.86 -25.14 29.48
C LEU A 427 -8.14 -26.59 29.94
N THR A 428 -8.90 -26.77 31.02
CA THR A 428 -9.26 -28.10 31.52
C THR A 428 -10.56 -28.66 30.92
N SER A 429 -11.46 -27.79 30.41
CA SER A 429 -12.68 -28.20 29.72
C SER A 429 -12.42 -28.82 28.33
N ASP A 430 -11.46 -28.26 27.57
CA ASP A 430 -11.12 -28.79 26.27
C ASP A 430 -10.36 -30.11 26.28
N SER A 431 -9.66 -30.44 27.39
CA SER A 431 -9.01 -31.75 27.52
C SER A 431 -10.00 -32.89 27.72
N LYS A 432 -11.26 -32.60 28.13
CA LYS A 432 -12.34 -33.58 28.25
C LYS A 432 -13.17 -33.75 26.97
N ALA A 433 -13.18 -32.75 26.08
CA ALA A 433 -13.94 -32.79 24.84
C ALA A 433 -13.25 -33.59 23.71
N ASN A 434 -11.92 -33.71 23.75
CA ASN A 434 -11.16 -34.46 22.75
C ASN A 434 -10.96 -35.95 23.06
N GLY A 435 -11.63 -36.48 24.06
CA GLY A 435 -11.52 -37.89 24.53
C GLY A 435 -12.52 -38.88 23.92
N THR A 436 -13.48 -38.46 23.11
CA THR A 436 -14.44 -39.40 22.47
C THR A 436 -14.93 -38.84 21.17
N ASN A 437 -14.30 -39.23 20.07
CA ASN A 437 -14.96 -39.61 18.82
C ASN A 437 -13.91 -40.19 17.86
N GLY A 438 -13.68 -41.49 18.02
CA GLY A 438 -13.22 -42.33 16.95
C GLY A 438 -14.44 -42.80 16.16
N VAL A 439 -14.24 -42.88 14.84
CA VAL A 439 -14.86 -43.85 13.93
C VAL A 439 -16.15 -43.38 13.18
N HIS A 440 -15.98 -43.47 11.88
CA HIS A 440 -16.85 -43.85 10.77
C HIS A 440 -17.50 -42.79 9.88
N ALA A 441 -17.05 -43.02 8.68
CA ALA A 441 -17.57 -42.80 7.33
C ALA A 441 -17.21 -41.47 6.66
#